data_0dd3bd036c3b923eabe0d5b2b9f56a85
#
_entry.id   0dd3bd036c3b923eabe0d5b2b9f56a85
#
_cell.length_a   1.000
_cell.length_b   1.000
_cell.length_c   1.000
_cell.angle_alpha   90.00
_cell.angle_beta   90.00
_cell.angle_gamma   90.00
#
_symmetry.space_group_name_H-M   'P 1'
#
loop_
_entity.id
_entity.type
_entity.pdbx_description
1 polymer ?
#
loop_
_entity_poly.entity_id
_entity_poly.type
_entity_poly.pdbx_seq_one_letter_code
_entity_poly.pdbx_strand_id
1 'polypeptide(L)'
;MRFSGDEFVVAIVHYNTPELTRACIGSLIANGGVEDRLRVVVFDNSDREPFGTASGVTVIDNTQGQVIDFDAELAKFPDRCDAIGVFGDCVYGSAKHMMTVQKLWELIPQGFVLMESDVLIKKSIAHLWNEEFATVGHNQMAQPQNPFQIGRICPMLCYMNVPLLTKYGARYFDPARTYGLLAGGRENRNNWYDTGAVLFEDVKNTKPWLRGKHVDIRELVEHYASGSWRRNDPEEQKRWIEAHRHLFPSPEKMAETCERFYSRQTDDKPAKVAICAIGRLENRYAVEWVEHYKRLGVDKIFIYDNNRISDGELFEDVLQPYIEAGFVEVVYFEGLQKDAYEKCYRDHSGDYEWIGFFDFDELVCIEDGRDIHDFLDAYEADVVSLNWMTMTDSGLTHYDERPMAERFTQGTGEDFEINRHVKSFVRSGINGISFNDPHIPNAPVLQCENVLHERIEQIPVQPKVIHKVAYIKHYNTKTAEEWATLKMRRLSPCGDEYNREMKARNVDYFFSINERTPEKEEILGVKPKKASKPKTTKRTNSKKE
;
A
#
# COMPACT_ATOMS: atom_id res chain seq x y z
N MET A 1 -2.35 -5.70 -0.72
CA MET A 1 -2.98 -6.97 -1.17
C MET A 1 -4.46 -6.86 -0.96
N ARG A 2 -5.23 -7.21 -1.98
CA ARG A 2 -6.69 -7.35 -1.89
C ARG A 2 -7.08 -8.76 -1.55
N PHE A 3 -8.10 -8.90 -0.72
CA PHE A 3 -8.76 -10.17 -0.49
C PHE A 3 -10.27 -9.90 -0.47
N SER A 4 -11.02 -10.63 -1.29
CA SER A 4 -12.49 -10.62 -1.18
C SER A 4 -12.93 -11.46 0.01
N GLY A 5 -14.07 -11.13 0.63
CA GLY A 5 -14.54 -11.82 1.83
C GLY A 5 -14.89 -13.30 1.64
N ASP A 6 -14.95 -13.78 0.41
CA ASP A 6 -15.26 -15.15 0.02
C ASP A 6 -14.02 -15.95 -0.41
N GLU A 7 -12.82 -15.35 -0.46
CA GLU A 7 -11.59 -16.05 -0.80
C GLU A 7 -11.13 -17.01 0.30
N PHE A 8 -10.67 -18.19 -0.13
CA PHE A 8 -9.97 -19.13 0.73
C PHE A 8 -8.47 -18.89 0.61
N VAL A 9 -7.93 -18.07 1.50
CA VAL A 9 -6.53 -17.66 1.42
C VAL A 9 -5.63 -18.73 2.06
N VAL A 10 -4.63 -19.19 1.32
CA VAL A 10 -3.56 -20.06 1.81
C VAL A 10 -2.24 -19.30 1.76
N ALA A 11 -1.61 -19.11 2.91
CA ALA A 11 -0.32 -18.45 3.04
C ALA A 11 0.80 -19.48 3.28
N ILE A 12 1.87 -19.37 2.49
CA ILE A 12 3.03 -20.25 2.55
C ILE A 12 4.27 -19.42 2.87
N VAL A 13 5.02 -19.82 3.90
CA VAL A 13 6.35 -19.26 4.17
C VAL A 13 7.38 -20.06 3.40
N HIS A 14 8.05 -19.42 2.46
CA HIS A 14 9.04 -20.04 1.59
C HIS A 14 10.48 -19.68 2.00
N TYR A 15 11.39 -20.65 1.89
CA TYR A 15 12.83 -20.47 2.10
C TYR A 15 13.65 -21.49 1.28
N ASN A 16 14.27 -21.05 0.19
CA ASN A 16 15.25 -21.82 -0.62
C ASN A 16 14.79 -23.19 -1.17
N THR A 17 13.50 -23.41 -1.35
CA THR A 17 12.96 -24.69 -1.85
C THR A 17 11.89 -24.49 -2.92
N PRO A 18 12.19 -23.76 -4.03
CA PRO A 18 11.16 -23.32 -4.97
C PRO A 18 10.40 -24.49 -5.62
N GLU A 19 11.08 -25.56 -5.98
CA GLU A 19 10.44 -26.73 -6.61
C GLU A 19 9.49 -27.46 -5.64
N LEU A 20 9.89 -27.60 -4.38
CA LEU A 20 9.05 -28.22 -3.36
C LEU A 20 7.80 -27.35 -3.08
N THR A 21 7.98 -26.02 -2.98
CA THR A 21 6.87 -25.08 -2.80
C THR A 21 5.90 -25.10 -3.99
N ARG A 22 6.40 -25.17 -5.23
CA ARG A 22 5.55 -25.34 -6.43
C ARG A 22 4.78 -26.66 -6.37
N ALA A 23 5.40 -27.74 -5.93
CA ALA A 23 4.74 -29.01 -5.72
C ALA A 23 3.62 -28.90 -4.65
N CYS A 24 3.88 -28.21 -3.54
CA CYS A 24 2.87 -27.95 -2.52
C CYS A 24 1.64 -27.24 -3.11
N ILE A 25 1.86 -26.16 -3.86
CA ILE A 25 0.79 -25.40 -4.54
C ILE A 25 0.05 -26.28 -5.55
N GLY A 26 0.77 -27.07 -6.35
CA GLY A 26 0.18 -27.98 -7.30
C GLY A 26 -0.75 -29.02 -6.65
N SER A 27 -0.32 -29.61 -5.53
CA SER A 27 -1.13 -30.55 -4.76
C SER A 27 -2.36 -29.90 -4.11
N LEU A 28 -2.22 -28.67 -3.67
CA LEU A 28 -3.32 -27.85 -3.11
C LEU A 28 -4.40 -27.59 -4.18
N ILE A 29 -3.99 -27.18 -5.37
CA ILE A 29 -4.89 -26.96 -6.52
C ILE A 29 -5.62 -28.27 -6.89
N ALA A 30 -4.91 -29.40 -6.86
CA ALA A 30 -5.49 -30.68 -7.25
C ALA A 30 -6.47 -31.27 -6.24
N ASN A 31 -6.18 -31.13 -4.96
CA ASN A 31 -6.83 -31.91 -3.90
C ASN A 31 -7.46 -31.04 -2.80
N GLY A 32 -7.21 -29.74 -2.80
CA GLY A 32 -7.64 -28.83 -1.72
C GLY A 32 -9.16 -28.68 -1.61
N GLY A 33 -9.89 -28.88 -2.69
CA GLY A 33 -11.35 -28.74 -2.73
C GLY A 33 -11.82 -27.30 -2.47
N VAL A 34 -10.96 -26.33 -2.83
CA VAL A 34 -11.17 -24.87 -2.64
C VAL A 34 -10.78 -24.08 -3.89
N GLU A 35 -10.52 -24.77 -5.00
CA GLU A 35 -10.04 -24.22 -6.26
C GLU A 35 -10.91 -23.09 -6.79
N ASP A 36 -12.21 -23.13 -6.47
CA ASP A 36 -13.16 -22.08 -6.87
C ASP A 36 -12.99 -20.74 -6.16
N ARG A 37 -12.33 -20.69 -5.03
CA ARG A 37 -12.12 -19.47 -4.22
C ARG A 37 -10.72 -19.38 -3.64
N LEU A 38 -9.80 -20.20 -4.12
CA LEU A 38 -8.44 -20.28 -3.63
C LEU A 38 -7.63 -19.02 -3.98
N ARG A 39 -6.96 -18.45 -2.99
CA ARG A 39 -5.94 -17.44 -3.13
C ARG A 39 -4.65 -17.93 -2.49
N VAL A 40 -3.58 -18.01 -3.24
CA VAL A 40 -2.28 -18.43 -2.72
C VAL A 40 -1.36 -17.23 -2.54
N VAL A 41 -0.79 -17.12 -1.35
CA VAL A 41 0.20 -16.10 -0.99
C VAL A 41 1.48 -16.80 -0.57
N VAL A 42 2.58 -16.52 -1.23
CA VAL A 42 3.92 -17.01 -0.86
C VAL A 42 4.72 -15.85 -0.29
N PHE A 43 5.18 -15.99 0.96
CA PHE A 43 6.11 -15.05 1.56
C PHE A 43 7.53 -15.61 1.40
N ASP A 44 8.32 -14.99 0.53
CA ASP A 44 9.64 -15.47 0.13
C ASP A 44 10.76 -14.84 0.96
N ASN A 45 11.35 -15.64 1.85
CA ASN A 45 12.49 -15.27 2.70
C ASN A 45 13.82 -15.83 2.20
N SER A 46 13.90 -16.26 0.97
CA SER A 46 15.09 -16.94 0.43
C SER A 46 16.31 -16.01 0.39
N ASP A 47 17.47 -16.60 0.67
CA ASP A 47 18.77 -15.94 0.54
C ASP A 47 19.61 -16.51 -0.64
N ARG A 48 19.17 -17.59 -1.26
CA ARG A 48 19.89 -18.30 -2.34
C ARG A 48 18.99 -18.67 -3.51
N GLU A 49 17.86 -19.31 -3.23
CA GLU A 49 16.96 -19.87 -4.24
C GLU A 49 15.55 -19.28 -4.08
N PRO A 50 15.29 -18.06 -4.61
CA PRO A 50 14.00 -17.42 -4.49
C PRO A 50 12.91 -18.20 -5.21
N PHE A 51 11.68 -18.08 -4.72
CA PHE A 51 10.52 -18.70 -5.34
C PHE A 51 10.28 -18.11 -6.75
N GLY A 52 10.55 -16.81 -6.91
CA GLY A 52 10.30 -16.08 -8.13
C GLY A 52 8.81 -15.82 -8.36
N THR A 53 8.42 -15.73 -9.61
CA THR A 53 7.02 -15.53 -9.98
C THR A 53 6.35 -16.85 -10.34
N ALA A 54 5.08 -16.96 -10.05
CA ALA A 54 4.24 -18.07 -10.49
C ALA A 54 2.82 -17.55 -10.79
N SER A 55 2.26 -18.05 -11.86
CA SER A 55 0.93 -17.70 -12.32
C SER A 55 -0.14 -17.98 -11.25
N GLY A 56 -1.00 -16.98 -10.94
CA GLY A 56 -2.05 -17.12 -9.92
C GLY A 56 -1.55 -17.12 -8.47
N VAL A 57 -0.27 -16.83 -8.23
CA VAL A 57 0.31 -16.77 -6.89
C VAL A 57 0.74 -15.34 -6.56
N THR A 58 0.26 -14.82 -5.46
CA THR A 58 0.77 -13.56 -4.92
C THR A 58 2.08 -13.83 -4.18
N VAL A 59 3.17 -13.21 -4.61
CA VAL A 59 4.48 -13.35 -3.97
C VAL A 59 4.83 -12.09 -3.20
N ILE A 60 5.11 -12.25 -1.91
CA ILE A 60 5.69 -11.21 -1.06
C ILE A 60 7.18 -11.46 -1.02
N ASP A 61 7.93 -10.66 -1.76
CA ASP A 61 9.38 -10.76 -1.83
C ASP A 61 10.02 -10.12 -0.58
N ASN A 62 10.73 -10.92 0.20
CA ASN A 62 11.55 -10.48 1.33
C ASN A 62 13.00 -10.97 1.21
N THR A 63 13.45 -11.29 0.00
CA THR A 63 14.79 -11.86 -0.25
C THR A 63 15.93 -10.91 0.11
N GLN A 64 15.64 -9.61 0.18
CA GLN A 64 16.59 -8.56 0.58
C GLN A 64 16.22 -7.90 1.93
N GLY A 65 15.28 -8.49 2.69
CA GLY A 65 14.83 -7.93 3.96
C GLY A 65 13.93 -6.68 3.84
N GLN A 66 13.37 -6.43 2.67
CA GLN A 66 12.57 -5.22 2.38
C GLN A 66 11.21 -5.20 3.09
N VAL A 67 10.70 -6.33 3.54
CA VAL A 67 9.43 -6.44 4.29
C VAL A 67 9.68 -6.67 5.76
N ILE A 68 10.64 -7.55 6.09
CA ILE A 68 11.12 -7.82 7.45
C ILE A 68 12.64 -7.85 7.39
N ASP A 69 13.29 -6.87 8.00
CA ASP A 69 14.72 -6.90 8.26
C ASP A 69 14.99 -7.77 9.49
N PHE A 70 15.24 -9.04 9.26
CA PHE A 70 15.47 -10.01 10.35
C PHE A 70 16.69 -9.67 11.19
N ASP A 71 17.73 -9.10 10.61
CA ASP A 71 18.94 -8.75 11.34
C ASP A 71 18.69 -7.57 12.26
N ALA A 72 17.95 -6.55 11.78
CA ALA A 72 17.53 -5.43 12.60
C ALA A 72 16.55 -5.87 13.71
N GLU A 73 15.62 -6.78 13.42
CA GLU A 73 14.69 -7.31 14.44
C GLU A 73 15.43 -8.12 15.51
N LEU A 74 16.37 -8.96 15.12
CA LEU A 74 17.18 -9.76 16.04
C LEU A 74 18.15 -8.90 16.86
N ALA A 75 18.70 -7.84 16.27
CA ALA A 75 19.60 -6.91 16.97
C ALA A 75 18.91 -6.15 18.12
N LYS A 76 17.58 -6.06 18.14
CA LYS A 76 16.83 -5.50 19.29
C LYS A 76 16.95 -6.36 20.56
N PHE A 77 17.44 -7.59 20.44
CA PHE A 77 17.52 -8.56 21.51
C PHE A 77 18.90 -9.22 21.59
N PRO A 78 20.02 -8.44 21.73
CA PRO A 78 21.39 -8.93 21.62
C PRO A 78 21.75 -10.00 22.65
N ASP A 79 21.29 -9.87 23.91
CA ASP A 79 21.56 -10.83 25.00
C ASP A 79 20.95 -12.20 24.78
N ARG A 80 20.22 -12.38 23.69
CA ARG A 80 19.41 -13.54 23.34
C ARG A 80 19.98 -14.32 22.18
N CYS A 81 20.81 -13.67 21.37
CA CYS A 81 21.57 -14.33 20.31
C CYS A 81 22.55 -15.37 20.88
N ASP A 82 23.08 -15.17 22.10
CA ASP A 82 23.92 -16.17 22.78
C ASP A 82 23.14 -17.44 23.15
N ALA A 83 21.85 -17.34 23.44
CA ALA A 83 20.99 -18.51 23.66
C ALA A 83 20.71 -19.28 22.36
N ILE A 84 20.71 -18.61 21.20
CA ILE A 84 20.59 -19.21 19.87
C ILE A 84 21.78 -20.12 19.59
N GLY A 85 22.99 -19.74 19.99
CA GLY A 85 24.21 -20.55 19.83
C GLY A 85 24.19 -21.90 20.57
N VAL A 86 23.31 -22.06 21.56
CA VAL A 86 23.16 -23.33 22.31
C VAL A 86 22.26 -24.33 21.58
N PHE A 87 21.30 -23.86 20.78
CA PHE A 87 20.34 -24.68 20.05
C PHE A 87 20.60 -24.70 18.54
N GLY A 88 21.62 -23.97 18.07
CA GLY A 88 22.01 -23.89 16.68
C GLY A 88 20.95 -23.15 15.81
N ASP A 89 21.06 -23.37 14.52
CA ASP A 89 20.25 -22.69 13.49
C ASP A 89 18.72 -22.89 13.60
N CYS A 90 18.28 -23.88 14.38
CA CYS A 90 16.86 -24.20 14.56
C CYS A 90 16.05 -23.06 15.17
N VAL A 91 16.56 -22.45 16.25
CA VAL A 91 15.83 -21.36 16.94
C VAL A 91 15.78 -20.13 16.07
N TYR A 92 16.84 -19.86 15.33
CA TYR A 92 16.90 -18.76 14.39
C TYR A 92 15.89 -18.94 13.25
N GLY A 93 15.83 -20.12 12.65
CA GLY A 93 14.85 -20.46 11.61
C GLY A 93 13.41 -20.36 12.12
N SER A 94 13.13 -20.88 13.31
CA SER A 94 11.81 -20.79 13.93
C SER A 94 11.41 -19.34 14.23
N ALA A 95 12.34 -18.49 14.68
CA ALA A 95 12.07 -17.08 14.95
C ALA A 95 11.72 -16.32 13.66
N LYS A 96 12.50 -16.50 12.58
CA LYS A 96 12.20 -15.92 11.27
C LYS A 96 10.82 -16.35 10.76
N HIS A 97 10.50 -17.62 10.86
CA HIS A 97 9.19 -18.14 10.46
C HIS A 97 8.06 -17.49 11.29
N MET A 98 8.23 -17.39 12.61
CA MET A 98 7.21 -16.78 13.48
C MET A 98 7.01 -15.29 13.21
N MET A 99 8.09 -14.53 12.97
CA MET A 99 8.00 -13.12 12.56
C MET A 99 7.25 -12.99 11.23
N THR A 100 7.54 -13.88 10.27
CA THR A 100 6.88 -13.89 8.97
C THR A 100 5.39 -14.17 9.11
N VAL A 101 4.98 -15.15 9.90
CA VAL A 101 3.56 -15.45 10.12
C VAL A 101 2.86 -14.29 10.86
N GLN A 102 3.53 -13.67 11.84
CA GLN A 102 3.00 -12.46 12.48
C GLN A 102 2.82 -11.32 11.47
N LYS A 103 3.74 -11.16 10.53
CA LYS A 103 3.61 -10.17 9.44
C LYS A 103 2.47 -10.51 8.49
N LEU A 104 2.27 -11.77 8.17
CA LEU A 104 1.11 -12.22 7.37
C LEU A 104 -0.23 -11.86 8.03
N TRP A 105 -0.33 -11.81 9.36
CA TRP A 105 -1.55 -11.33 10.03
C TRP A 105 -1.86 -9.86 9.71
N GLU A 106 -0.84 -9.04 9.59
CA GLU A 106 -0.99 -7.64 9.22
C GLU A 106 -1.43 -7.49 7.76
N LEU A 107 -0.92 -8.37 6.90
CA LEU A 107 -1.14 -8.33 5.45
C LEU A 107 -2.43 -9.05 5.00
N ILE A 108 -2.93 -10.00 5.80
CA ILE A 108 -4.12 -10.82 5.51
C ILE A 108 -5.09 -10.77 6.70
N PRO A 109 -5.72 -9.63 6.95
CA PRO A 109 -6.46 -9.40 8.19
C PRO A 109 -7.78 -10.18 8.30
N GLN A 110 -8.37 -10.69 7.21
CA GLN A 110 -9.55 -11.55 7.26
C GLN A 110 -9.25 -12.96 7.79
N GLY A 111 -7.98 -13.35 7.83
CA GLY A 111 -7.54 -14.70 8.20
C GLY A 111 -7.10 -15.53 7.01
N PHE A 112 -6.41 -16.62 7.29
CA PHE A 112 -5.84 -17.49 6.26
C PHE A 112 -5.55 -18.89 6.81
N VAL A 113 -5.35 -19.84 5.91
CA VAL A 113 -4.75 -21.14 6.23
C VAL A 113 -3.24 -21.02 6.04
N LEU A 114 -2.46 -21.14 7.10
CA LEU A 114 -1.02 -21.33 7.00
C LEU A 114 -0.72 -22.73 6.49
N MET A 115 0.17 -22.85 5.52
CA MET A 115 0.68 -24.12 4.99
C MET A 115 2.20 -24.04 4.88
N GLU A 116 2.91 -25.07 5.35
CA GLU A 116 4.37 -25.15 5.17
C GLU A 116 4.72 -25.47 3.71
N SER A 117 5.91 -25.06 3.29
CA SER A 117 6.40 -25.19 1.91
C SER A 117 6.84 -26.61 1.52
N ASP A 118 6.77 -27.58 2.43
CA ASP A 118 7.16 -28.98 2.27
C ASP A 118 6.02 -29.96 2.56
N VAL A 119 4.77 -29.51 2.31
CA VAL A 119 3.54 -30.27 2.59
C VAL A 119 2.76 -30.48 1.30
N LEU A 120 2.40 -31.72 0.97
CA LEU A 120 1.48 -32.03 -0.14
C LEU A 120 0.08 -32.33 0.37
N ILE A 121 -0.92 -31.73 -0.26
CA ILE A 121 -2.32 -31.93 0.09
C ILE A 121 -2.86 -33.21 -0.56
N LYS A 122 -3.47 -34.09 0.24
CA LYS A 122 -4.07 -35.36 -0.20
C LYS A 122 -5.59 -35.35 -0.29
N LYS A 123 -6.23 -34.51 0.53
CA LYS A 123 -7.69 -34.44 0.64
C LYS A 123 -8.14 -32.98 0.82
N SER A 124 -9.42 -32.73 0.61
CA SER A 124 -10.02 -31.41 0.80
C SER A 124 -9.74 -30.81 2.17
N ILE A 125 -9.31 -29.54 2.16
CA ILE A 125 -9.02 -28.72 3.34
C ILE A 125 -10.08 -27.63 3.58
N ALA A 126 -11.15 -27.60 2.78
CA ALA A 126 -12.19 -26.57 2.86
C ALA A 126 -12.81 -26.41 4.26
N HIS A 127 -12.90 -27.52 5.01
CA HIS A 127 -13.45 -27.54 6.37
C HIS A 127 -12.55 -26.92 7.45
N LEU A 128 -11.31 -26.59 7.12
CA LEU A 128 -10.39 -25.89 8.04
C LEU A 128 -10.80 -24.43 8.22
N TRP A 129 -11.34 -23.77 7.17
CA TRP A 129 -11.85 -22.41 7.30
C TRP A 129 -13.15 -22.41 8.11
N ASN A 130 -13.03 -22.05 9.37
CA ASN A 130 -14.17 -22.04 10.28
C ASN A 130 -14.04 -20.86 11.26
N GLU A 131 -14.81 -19.83 11.01
CA GLU A 131 -14.79 -18.55 11.74
C GLU A 131 -15.32 -18.62 13.17
N GLU A 132 -15.94 -19.74 13.57
CA GLU A 132 -16.34 -19.97 14.96
C GLU A 132 -15.13 -20.20 15.88
N PHE A 133 -13.97 -20.54 15.31
CA PHE A 133 -12.77 -20.85 16.07
C PHE A 133 -11.65 -19.86 15.76
N ALA A 134 -10.84 -19.57 16.76
CA ALA A 134 -9.63 -18.76 16.61
C ALA A 134 -8.58 -19.46 15.74
N THR A 135 -8.48 -20.78 15.87
CA THR A 135 -7.59 -21.65 15.08
C THR A 135 -8.26 -22.98 14.81
N VAL A 136 -7.98 -23.56 13.62
CA VAL A 136 -8.39 -24.93 13.27
C VAL A 136 -7.19 -25.66 12.70
N GLY A 137 -6.65 -26.65 13.40
CA GLY A 137 -5.46 -27.37 12.98
C GLY A 137 -5.03 -28.41 13.99
N HIS A 138 -3.84 -28.98 13.80
CA HIS A 138 -3.32 -30.03 14.65
C HIS A 138 -2.62 -29.46 15.89
N ASN A 139 -3.18 -29.69 17.07
CA ASN A 139 -2.56 -29.31 18.34
C ASN A 139 -1.59 -30.40 18.75
N GLN A 140 -0.31 -30.10 18.76
CA GLN A 140 0.75 -30.94 19.31
C GLN A 140 0.92 -30.60 20.79
N MET A 141 0.64 -31.57 21.67
CA MET A 141 0.87 -31.37 23.10
C MET A 141 2.35 -31.58 23.42
N ALA A 142 2.84 -30.89 24.44
CA ALA A 142 4.18 -31.13 24.97
C ALA A 142 4.38 -32.61 25.29
N GLN A 143 5.49 -33.19 24.83
CA GLN A 143 5.82 -34.58 25.09
C GLN A 143 6.82 -34.68 26.24
N PRO A 144 6.69 -35.66 27.16
CA PRO A 144 7.61 -35.81 28.28
C PRO A 144 9.07 -36.01 27.85
N GLN A 145 9.29 -36.55 26.64
CA GLN A 145 10.64 -36.77 26.08
C GLN A 145 11.29 -35.49 25.53
N ASN A 146 10.51 -34.41 25.35
CA ASN A 146 11.04 -33.14 24.88
C ASN A 146 10.73 -32.03 25.88
N PRO A 147 11.54 -31.92 26.96
CA PRO A 147 11.29 -30.96 28.05
C PRO A 147 11.40 -29.48 27.62
N PHE A 148 11.85 -29.24 26.39
CA PHE A 148 12.05 -27.90 25.86
C PHE A 148 10.85 -27.38 25.04
N GLN A 149 9.84 -28.21 24.79
CA GLN A 149 8.69 -27.81 24.01
C GLN A 149 7.45 -27.61 24.88
N ILE A 150 6.90 -26.40 24.81
CA ILE A 150 5.51 -26.14 25.11
C ILE A 150 4.69 -26.75 23.97
N GLY A 151 3.45 -27.16 24.24
CA GLY A 151 2.55 -27.57 23.16
C GLY A 151 2.42 -26.47 22.08
N ARG A 152 2.16 -26.86 20.86
CA ARG A 152 2.05 -25.93 19.73
C ARG A 152 0.87 -26.25 18.81
N ILE A 153 0.40 -25.25 18.09
CA ILE A 153 -0.43 -25.45 16.90
C ILE A 153 0.55 -25.76 15.76
N CYS A 154 0.37 -26.91 15.13
CA CYS A 154 1.28 -27.36 14.08
C CYS A 154 1.19 -26.43 12.86
N PRO A 155 2.30 -25.83 12.40
CA PRO A 155 2.31 -24.90 11.29
C PRO A 155 2.13 -25.57 9.92
N MET A 156 2.23 -26.90 9.84
CA MET A 156 2.09 -27.63 8.57
C MET A 156 0.80 -27.29 7.83
N LEU A 157 -0.32 -27.17 8.59
CA LEU A 157 -1.61 -26.78 8.03
C LEU A 157 -2.52 -26.31 9.16
N CYS A 158 -2.82 -25.02 9.21
CA CYS A 158 -3.62 -24.43 10.27
C CYS A 158 -4.37 -23.18 9.79
N TYR A 159 -5.69 -23.17 9.96
CA TYR A 159 -6.47 -21.93 9.80
C TYR A 159 -6.28 -21.01 11.00
N MET A 160 -6.12 -19.73 10.71
CA MET A 160 -6.01 -18.62 11.66
C MET A 160 -7.09 -17.59 11.41
N ASN A 161 -7.97 -17.40 12.38
CA ASN A 161 -8.98 -16.34 12.38
C ASN A 161 -8.33 -15.05 12.91
N VAL A 162 -7.68 -14.30 12.04
CA VAL A 162 -6.92 -13.10 12.42
C VAL A 162 -7.80 -12.06 13.12
N PRO A 163 -9.04 -11.75 12.67
CA PRO A 163 -9.91 -10.82 13.38
C PRO A 163 -10.16 -11.23 14.84
N LEU A 164 -10.46 -12.51 15.06
CA LEU A 164 -10.72 -13.01 16.40
C LEU A 164 -9.46 -13.04 17.27
N LEU A 165 -8.34 -13.47 16.72
CA LEU A 165 -7.05 -13.51 17.40
C LEU A 165 -6.58 -12.10 17.80
N THR A 166 -6.66 -11.14 16.89
CA THR A 166 -6.28 -9.75 17.12
C THR A 166 -7.18 -9.09 18.18
N LYS A 167 -8.48 -9.32 18.10
CA LYS A 167 -9.46 -8.80 19.07
C LYS A 167 -9.12 -9.16 20.52
N TYR A 168 -8.58 -10.35 20.74
CA TYR A 168 -8.22 -10.84 22.09
C TYR A 168 -6.73 -10.76 22.39
N GLY A 169 -5.94 -10.04 21.57
CA GLY A 169 -4.52 -9.77 21.81
C GLY A 169 -3.61 -10.99 21.70
N ALA A 170 -4.06 -12.04 21.00
CA ALA A 170 -3.22 -13.20 20.72
C ALA A 170 -2.11 -12.83 19.72
N ARG A 171 -1.00 -13.55 19.80
CA ARG A 171 0.18 -13.32 18.93
C ARG A 171 0.67 -14.65 18.38
N TYR A 172 1.29 -14.60 17.21
CA TYR A 172 2.05 -15.73 16.67
C TYR A 172 3.53 -15.64 17.08
N PHE A 173 4.05 -14.43 17.14
CA PHE A 173 5.40 -14.12 17.58
C PHE A 173 5.39 -13.21 18.81
N ASP A 174 6.12 -13.61 19.83
CA ASP A 174 6.42 -12.80 21.03
C ASP A 174 7.91 -12.94 21.35
N PRO A 175 8.70 -11.89 21.17
CA PRO A 175 10.14 -11.95 21.40
C PRO A 175 10.51 -12.42 22.79
N ALA A 176 9.77 -11.98 23.82
CA ALA A 176 10.07 -12.33 25.20
C ALA A 176 9.92 -13.83 25.46
N ARG A 177 8.87 -14.43 24.96
CA ARG A 177 8.62 -15.88 25.06
C ARG A 177 9.52 -16.68 24.12
N THR A 178 9.60 -16.26 22.87
CA THR A 178 10.33 -16.98 21.82
C THR A 178 11.80 -17.18 22.15
N TYR A 179 12.42 -16.19 22.74
CA TYR A 179 13.85 -16.25 23.12
C TYR A 179 14.09 -16.77 24.54
N GLY A 180 13.08 -17.26 25.25
CA GLY A 180 13.22 -17.85 26.57
C GLY A 180 13.62 -16.88 27.68
N LEU A 181 13.28 -15.59 27.51
CA LEU A 181 13.76 -14.49 28.36
C LEU A 181 12.74 -14.00 29.34
N LEU A 182 11.78 -14.80 29.65
CA LEU A 182 10.99 -14.59 30.85
C LEU A 182 11.93 -14.63 32.07
N ALA A 183 11.89 -13.54 32.80
CA ALA A 183 12.67 -13.20 33.98
C ALA A 183 13.42 -14.39 34.62
N GLY A 184 14.74 -14.35 34.61
CA GLY A 184 15.54 -15.32 35.31
C GLY A 184 16.68 -16.02 34.55
N GLY A 185 16.92 -15.67 33.30
CA GLY A 185 18.11 -16.14 32.58
C GLY A 185 18.11 -17.65 32.25
N ARG A 186 19.28 -18.26 32.32
CA ARG A 186 19.57 -19.63 31.89
C ARG A 186 18.69 -20.75 32.50
N GLU A 187 17.95 -20.48 33.55
CA GLU A 187 17.08 -21.46 34.23
C GLU A 187 15.82 -21.79 33.42
N ASN A 188 15.44 -20.96 32.46
CA ASN A 188 14.26 -21.18 31.60
C ASN A 188 14.57 -21.90 30.29
N ARG A 189 15.65 -22.59 30.14
CA ARG A 189 15.98 -23.45 28.98
C ARG A 189 14.93 -24.53 28.68
N ASN A 190 14.04 -24.79 29.63
CA ASN A 190 12.95 -25.76 29.49
C ASN A 190 11.71 -25.23 28.79
N ASN A 191 11.64 -23.96 28.48
CA ASN A 191 10.47 -23.28 27.87
C ASN A 191 10.81 -22.76 26.48
N TRP A 192 11.29 -23.59 25.62
CA TRP A 192 11.51 -23.24 24.23
C TRP A 192 10.17 -23.15 23.48
N TYR A 193 9.88 -21.97 22.93
CA TYR A 193 8.73 -21.73 22.08
C TYR A 193 9.11 -21.94 20.62
N ASP A 194 8.74 -23.09 20.07
CA ASP A 194 8.81 -23.36 18.65
C ASP A 194 7.66 -22.68 17.90
N THR A 195 7.71 -22.67 16.57
CA THR A 195 6.67 -22.08 15.72
C THR A 195 5.27 -22.60 16.10
N GLY A 196 4.32 -21.69 16.31
CA GLY A 196 2.96 -21.97 16.77
C GLY A 196 2.78 -22.18 18.28
N ALA A 197 3.85 -22.16 19.08
CA ALA A 197 3.74 -22.36 20.54
C ALA A 197 3.19 -21.14 21.27
N VAL A 198 3.62 -19.93 20.88
CA VAL A 198 3.08 -18.67 21.43
C VAL A 198 1.57 -18.59 21.22
N LEU A 199 1.12 -18.85 20.00
CA LEU A 199 -0.31 -18.85 19.66
C LEU A 199 -1.07 -19.93 20.43
N PHE A 200 -0.52 -21.14 20.56
CA PHE A 200 -1.13 -22.23 21.32
C PHE A 200 -1.38 -21.83 22.77
N GLU A 201 -0.39 -21.21 23.39
CA GLU A 201 -0.48 -20.75 24.78
C GLU A 201 -1.52 -19.65 24.94
N ASP A 202 -1.54 -18.66 24.03
CA ASP A 202 -2.51 -17.55 24.05
C ASP A 202 -3.95 -18.07 23.89
N VAL A 203 -4.19 -18.98 22.96
CA VAL A 203 -5.50 -19.59 22.75
C VAL A 203 -5.92 -20.42 23.96
N LYS A 204 -4.99 -21.17 24.56
CA LYS A 204 -5.25 -21.97 25.75
C LYS A 204 -5.57 -21.13 26.97
N ASN A 205 -4.84 -20.03 27.19
CA ASN A 205 -4.98 -19.20 28.38
C ASN A 205 -6.15 -18.22 28.32
N THR A 206 -6.61 -17.87 27.13
CA THR A 206 -7.69 -16.89 26.90
C THR A 206 -9.08 -17.52 26.95
N LYS A 207 -9.21 -18.84 27.19
CA LYS A 207 -10.52 -19.53 27.29
C LYS A 207 -11.43 -18.84 28.32
N PRO A 208 -12.75 -18.78 28.06
CA PRO A 208 -13.50 -19.41 26.94
C PRO A 208 -13.58 -18.55 25.67
N TRP A 209 -12.94 -17.39 25.63
CA TRP A 209 -13.11 -16.37 24.60
C TRP A 209 -12.41 -16.72 23.29
N LEU A 210 -11.26 -17.40 23.36
CA LEU A 210 -10.57 -17.97 22.21
C LEU A 210 -10.63 -19.49 22.29
N ARG A 211 -11.20 -20.12 21.27
CA ARG A 211 -11.25 -21.58 21.16
C ARG A 211 -10.52 -22.03 19.90
N GLY A 212 -9.55 -22.92 20.07
CA GLY A 212 -8.96 -23.68 18.99
C GLY A 212 -9.69 -25.00 18.76
N LYS A 213 -9.87 -25.39 17.51
CA LYS A 213 -10.39 -26.71 17.11
C LYS A 213 -9.24 -27.61 16.70
N HIS A 214 -9.09 -28.73 17.38
CA HIS A 214 -8.13 -29.76 16.97
C HIS A 214 -8.67 -30.56 15.79
N VAL A 215 -7.84 -30.68 14.73
CA VAL A 215 -8.07 -31.53 13.57
C VAL A 215 -6.82 -32.35 13.34
N ASP A 216 -6.96 -33.65 13.17
CA ASP A 216 -5.82 -34.49 12.78
C ASP A 216 -5.52 -34.32 11.30
N ILE A 217 -4.48 -33.55 11.01
CA ILE A 217 -4.06 -33.21 9.63
C ILE A 217 -3.28 -34.30 8.93
N ARG A 218 -2.84 -35.37 9.61
CA ARG A 218 -1.99 -36.44 9.04
C ARG A 218 -2.67 -37.18 7.89
N GLU A 219 -3.98 -37.25 7.90
CA GLU A 219 -4.74 -37.81 6.77
C GLU A 219 -4.93 -36.83 5.60
N LEU A 220 -4.76 -35.55 5.85
CA LEU A 220 -4.96 -34.47 4.85
C LEU A 220 -3.68 -34.22 4.05
N VAL A 221 -2.52 -34.51 4.63
CA VAL A 221 -1.24 -34.10 4.07
C VAL A 221 -0.23 -35.25 4.00
N GLU A 222 0.74 -35.07 3.10
CA GLU A 222 2.03 -35.79 3.11
C GLU A 222 3.12 -34.77 3.38
N HIS A 223 4.04 -35.06 4.27
CA HIS A 223 5.02 -34.09 4.77
C HIS A 223 6.45 -34.56 4.52
N TYR A 224 7.24 -33.76 3.79
CA TYR A 224 8.63 -34.04 3.49
C TYR A 224 9.54 -33.94 4.74
N ALA A 225 9.17 -33.13 5.70
CA ALA A 225 9.85 -32.86 6.96
C ALA A 225 11.25 -32.24 6.84
N SER A 226 11.38 -31.02 7.34
CA SER A 226 12.68 -30.30 7.40
C SER A 226 13.29 -30.00 6.03
N GLY A 227 12.46 -29.83 4.98
CA GLY A 227 12.92 -29.61 3.59
C GLY A 227 13.75 -28.35 3.42
N SER A 228 13.45 -27.30 4.17
CA SER A 228 14.12 -26.01 4.05
C SER A 228 15.48 -25.92 4.74
N TRP A 229 15.82 -26.81 5.65
CA TRP A 229 17.05 -26.67 6.45
C TRP A 229 17.87 -27.95 6.70
N ARG A 230 17.24 -29.09 6.98
CA ARG A 230 17.97 -30.35 7.23
C ARG A 230 18.05 -31.26 6.03
N ARG A 231 17.02 -31.25 5.19
CA ARG A 231 16.88 -32.11 4.01
C ARG A 231 16.85 -31.24 2.74
N ASN A 232 17.71 -30.23 2.69
CA ASN A 232 17.84 -29.35 1.54
C ASN A 232 18.76 -29.96 0.47
N ASP A 233 18.43 -31.16 0.00
CA ASP A 233 19.05 -31.83 -1.15
C ASP A 233 18.06 -31.78 -2.33
N PRO A 234 18.33 -30.99 -3.38
CA PRO A 234 17.43 -30.86 -4.54
C PRO A 234 17.12 -32.18 -5.23
N GLU A 235 18.09 -33.13 -5.27
CA GLU A 235 17.87 -34.43 -5.90
C GLU A 235 17.02 -35.36 -5.02
N GLU A 236 17.13 -35.25 -3.71
CA GLU A 236 16.24 -35.97 -2.78
C GLU A 236 14.81 -35.40 -2.89
N GLN A 237 14.66 -34.09 -2.93
CA GLN A 237 13.38 -33.42 -3.08
C GLN A 237 12.70 -33.80 -4.41
N LYS A 238 13.43 -33.79 -5.51
CA LYS A 238 12.90 -34.27 -6.80
C LYS A 238 12.41 -35.71 -6.75
N ARG A 239 13.20 -36.61 -6.17
CA ARG A 239 12.80 -38.03 -6.01
C ARG A 239 11.53 -38.16 -5.18
N TRP A 240 11.44 -37.39 -4.10
CA TRP A 240 10.24 -37.40 -3.25
C TRP A 240 9.01 -36.83 -3.98
N ILE A 241 9.15 -35.71 -4.69
CA ILE A 241 8.10 -35.11 -5.51
C ILE A 241 7.62 -36.15 -6.54
N GLU A 242 8.52 -36.77 -7.28
CA GLU A 242 8.17 -37.76 -8.28
C GLU A 242 7.47 -39.02 -7.69
N ALA A 243 7.87 -39.46 -6.52
CA ALA A 243 7.19 -40.55 -5.82
C ALA A 243 5.72 -40.21 -5.45
N HIS A 244 5.42 -38.91 -5.32
CA HIS A 244 4.08 -38.40 -4.98
C HIS A 244 3.35 -37.78 -6.18
N ARG A 245 3.81 -38.06 -7.41
CA ARG A 245 3.26 -37.48 -8.66
C ARG A 245 1.74 -37.65 -8.79
N HIS A 246 1.19 -38.68 -8.21
CA HIS A 246 -0.25 -38.96 -8.20
C HIS A 246 -1.09 -37.91 -7.43
N LEU A 247 -0.45 -37.07 -6.60
CA LEU A 247 -1.10 -35.97 -5.85
C LEU A 247 -1.15 -34.66 -6.65
N PHE A 248 -0.58 -34.62 -7.86
CA PHE A 248 -0.55 -33.42 -8.70
C PHE A 248 -1.62 -33.47 -9.78
N PRO A 249 -2.15 -32.32 -10.19
CA PRO A 249 -3.09 -32.26 -11.31
C PRO A 249 -2.40 -32.65 -12.62
N SER A 250 -3.20 -33.05 -13.61
CA SER A 250 -2.69 -33.12 -14.98
C SER A 250 -2.27 -31.73 -15.47
N PRO A 251 -1.36 -31.62 -16.45
CA PRO A 251 -0.98 -30.33 -17.03
C PRO A 251 -2.19 -29.53 -17.54
N GLU A 252 -3.18 -30.23 -18.11
CA GLU A 252 -4.40 -29.62 -18.62
C GLU A 252 -5.26 -29.03 -17.49
N LYS A 253 -5.45 -29.79 -16.38
CA LYS A 253 -6.20 -29.33 -15.21
C LYS A 253 -5.47 -28.19 -14.50
N MET A 254 -4.13 -28.22 -14.49
CA MET A 254 -3.34 -27.11 -13.96
C MET A 254 -3.55 -25.83 -14.76
N ALA A 255 -3.48 -25.92 -16.10
CA ALA A 255 -3.73 -24.80 -17.01
C ALA A 255 -5.16 -24.26 -16.83
N GLU A 256 -6.16 -25.14 -16.85
CA GLU A 256 -7.58 -24.78 -16.64
C GLU A 256 -7.79 -24.07 -15.29
N THR A 257 -7.17 -24.57 -14.23
CA THR A 257 -7.31 -23.97 -12.88
C THR A 257 -6.59 -22.63 -12.80
N CYS A 258 -5.41 -22.52 -13.41
CA CYS A 258 -4.69 -21.25 -13.52
C CYS A 258 -5.49 -20.23 -14.38
N GLU A 259 -6.08 -20.63 -15.51
CA GLU A 259 -6.97 -19.76 -16.30
C GLU A 259 -8.19 -19.29 -15.51
N ARG A 260 -8.85 -20.19 -14.77
CA ARG A 260 -9.97 -19.80 -13.88
C ARG A 260 -9.50 -18.86 -12.77
N PHE A 261 -8.31 -19.04 -12.26
CA PHE A 261 -7.72 -18.17 -11.26
C PHE A 261 -7.42 -16.77 -11.82
N TYR A 262 -6.97 -16.70 -13.08
CA TYR A 262 -6.76 -15.44 -13.82
C TYR A 262 -8.08 -14.78 -14.22
N SER A 263 -9.04 -15.55 -14.74
CA SER A 263 -10.33 -15.01 -15.17
C SER A 263 -11.17 -14.47 -14.01
N ARG A 264 -10.90 -14.88 -12.76
CA ARG A 264 -11.53 -14.29 -11.57
C ARG A 264 -10.87 -13.02 -11.08
N GLN A 265 -9.60 -12.81 -11.39
CA GLN A 265 -8.97 -11.50 -11.22
C GLN A 265 -9.48 -10.49 -12.25
N THR A 266 -10.04 -10.99 -13.34
CA THR A 266 -10.77 -10.25 -14.38
C THR A 266 -12.26 -10.61 -14.35
N ASP A 267 -12.94 -10.53 -13.20
CA ASP A 267 -14.39 -10.39 -13.24
C ASP A 267 -14.65 -9.12 -14.03
N ASP A 268 -15.30 -9.29 -15.22
CA ASP A 268 -15.65 -8.28 -16.22
C ASP A 268 -16.63 -7.19 -15.72
N LYS A 269 -16.45 -6.73 -14.51
CA LYS A 269 -16.90 -5.39 -14.14
C LYS A 269 -15.72 -4.46 -14.44
N PRO A 270 -15.91 -3.51 -15.34
CA PRO A 270 -14.87 -2.51 -15.56
C PRO A 270 -14.45 -1.97 -14.21
N ALA A 271 -13.14 -1.90 -14.00
CA ALA A 271 -12.55 -1.43 -12.76
C ALA A 271 -13.17 -0.07 -12.42
N LYS A 272 -14.02 0.01 -11.41
CA LYS A 272 -14.63 1.28 -11.04
C LYS A 272 -13.55 2.20 -10.47
N VAL A 273 -13.49 3.41 -10.99
CA VAL A 273 -12.54 4.44 -10.58
C VAL A 273 -13.26 5.58 -9.92
N ALA A 274 -12.87 5.91 -8.68
CA ALA A 274 -13.35 7.09 -7.98
C ALA A 274 -12.25 8.15 -7.84
N ILE A 275 -12.66 9.40 -7.67
CA ILE A 275 -11.77 10.50 -7.29
C ILE A 275 -12.20 11.06 -5.94
N CYS A 276 -11.23 11.37 -5.10
CA CYS A 276 -11.39 12.05 -3.84
C CYS A 276 -10.72 13.43 -3.91
N ALA A 277 -11.45 14.47 -3.54
CA ALA A 277 -10.93 15.82 -3.40
C ALA A 277 -11.37 16.45 -2.09
N ILE A 278 -10.56 17.37 -1.56
CA ILE A 278 -10.97 18.31 -0.53
C ILE A 278 -10.69 19.73 -1.00
N GLY A 279 -11.61 20.64 -0.80
CA GLY A 279 -11.46 22.01 -1.27
C GLY A 279 -12.10 23.06 -0.38
N ARG A 280 -11.58 24.27 -0.50
CA ARG A 280 -12.14 25.47 0.11
C ARG A 280 -11.92 26.66 -0.80
N LEU A 281 -12.98 27.43 -1.08
CA LEU A 281 -12.94 28.60 -1.98
C LEU A 281 -12.48 28.25 -3.41
N GLU A 282 -12.80 27.04 -3.87
CA GLU A 282 -12.54 26.57 -5.24
C GLU A 282 -13.84 26.35 -6.04
N ASN A 283 -14.99 26.81 -5.52
CA ASN A 283 -16.32 26.59 -6.09
C ASN A 283 -16.43 26.99 -7.56
N ARG A 284 -15.79 28.12 -7.96
CA ARG A 284 -15.77 28.57 -9.35
C ARG A 284 -15.09 27.63 -10.35
N TYR A 285 -14.27 26.71 -9.87
CA TYR A 285 -13.56 25.72 -10.70
C TYR A 285 -14.19 24.32 -10.61
N ALA A 286 -15.10 24.12 -9.65
CA ALA A 286 -15.62 22.81 -9.32
C ALA A 286 -16.35 22.14 -10.50
N VAL A 287 -17.13 22.90 -11.26
CA VAL A 287 -17.89 22.39 -12.41
C VAL A 287 -16.94 21.91 -13.52
N GLU A 288 -15.96 22.74 -13.91
CA GLU A 288 -15.00 22.35 -14.96
C GLU A 288 -14.13 21.16 -14.54
N TRP A 289 -13.75 21.09 -13.25
CA TRP A 289 -12.99 19.99 -12.67
C TRP A 289 -13.81 18.70 -12.69
N VAL A 290 -15.06 18.72 -12.26
CA VAL A 290 -15.98 17.56 -12.31
C VAL A 290 -16.21 17.10 -13.75
N GLU A 291 -16.45 18.01 -14.68
CA GLU A 291 -16.63 17.71 -16.10
C GLU A 291 -15.37 17.13 -16.76
N HIS A 292 -14.19 17.55 -16.31
CA HIS A 292 -12.92 16.97 -16.77
C HIS A 292 -12.82 15.49 -16.40
N TYR A 293 -13.00 15.15 -15.12
CA TYR A 293 -12.91 13.77 -14.66
C TYR A 293 -14.04 12.89 -15.19
N LYS A 294 -15.22 13.46 -15.41
CA LYS A 294 -16.32 12.78 -16.10
C LYS A 294 -15.97 12.40 -17.53
N ARG A 295 -15.34 13.30 -18.28
CA ARG A 295 -14.84 13.02 -19.64
C ARG A 295 -13.70 12.01 -19.66
N LEU A 296 -12.91 11.95 -18.61
CA LEU A 296 -11.83 10.97 -18.45
C LEU A 296 -12.36 9.56 -18.17
N GLY A 297 -13.64 9.42 -17.85
CA GLY A 297 -14.30 8.12 -17.62
C GLY A 297 -14.40 7.73 -16.14
N VAL A 298 -14.17 8.64 -15.19
CA VAL A 298 -14.33 8.40 -13.75
C VAL A 298 -15.78 8.06 -13.42
N ASP A 299 -16.02 7.05 -12.57
CA ASP A 299 -17.36 6.59 -12.20
C ASP A 299 -18.01 7.40 -11.08
N LYS A 300 -17.21 7.95 -10.16
CA LYS A 300 -17.69 8.66 -8.98
C LYS A 300 -16.68 9.68 -8.48
N ILE A 301 -17.17 10.77 -7.94
CA ILE A 301 -16.36 11.80 -7.28
C ILE A 301 -16.87 12.02 -5.86
N PHE A 302 -15.96 11.96 -4.89
CA PHE A 302 -16.17 12.31 -3.48
C PHE A 302 -15.50 13.64 -3.17
N ILE A 303 -16.29 14.64 -2.80
CA ILE A 303 -15.80 15.97 -2.46
C ILE A 303 -15.99 16.21 -0.95
N TYR A 304 -14.89 16.44 -0.27
CA TYR A 304 -14.88 16.87 1.12
C TYR A 304 -14.90 18.40 1.15
N ASP A 305 -16.08 18.95 1.43
CA ASP A 305 -16.30 20.41 1.43
C ASP A 305 -15.74 21.03 2.72
N ASN A 306 -14.63 21.73 2.59
CA ASN A 306 -13.98 22.45 3.68
C ASN A 306 -14.35 23.95 3.71
N ASN A 307 -15.35 24.36 2.92
CA ASN A 307 -15.90 25.70 3.00
C ASN A 307 -16.61 25.89 4.35
N ARG A 308 -16.53 27.09 4.89
CA ARG A 308 -17.33 27.49 6.04
C ARG A 308 -18.61 28.15 5.57
N ILE A 309 -19.67 28.04 6.34
CA ILE A 309 -20.94 28.78 6.05
C ILE A 309 -20.66 30.27 5.88
N SER A 310 -19.68 30.84 6.59
CA SER A 310 -19.24 32.21 6.45
C SER A 310 -18.53 32.54 5.13
N ASP A 311 -18.09 31.55 4.38
CA ASP A 311 -17.44 31.74 3.07
C ASP A 311 -18.48 32.05 1.96
N GLY A 312 -19.78 31.81 2.22
CA GLY A 312 -20.92 32.30 1.45
C GLY A 312 -21.45 31.31 0.41
N GLU A 313 -20.69 30.29 0.01
CA GLU A 313 -21.09 29.30 -0.99
C GLU A 313 -20.44 27.95 -0.66
N LEU A 314 -21.23 26.87 -0.71
CA LEU A 314 -20.79 25.49 -0.55
C LEU A 314 -20.67 24.81 -1.92
N PHE A 315 -19.95 23.68 -1.99
CA PHE A 315 -19.87 22.91 -3.24
C PHE A 315 -21.22 22.36 -3.68
N GLU A 316 -22.12 22.07 -2.75
CA GLU A 316 -23.49 21.66 -3.07
C GLU A 316 -24.22 22.70 -3.91
N ASP A 317 -24.00 24.00 -3.68
CA ASP A 317 -24.68 25.09 -4.39
C ASP A 317 -24.33 25.09 -5.88
N VAL A 318 -23.12 24.67 -6.26
CA VAL A 318 -22.64 24.70 -7.66
C VAL A 318 -22.65 23.32 -8.33
N LEU A 319 -22.75 22.23 -7.57
CA LEU A 319 -22.64 20.85 -8.10
C LEU A 319 -23.97 20.07 -8.05
N GLN A 320 -25.09 20.72 -7.72
CA GLN A 320 -26.40 20.09 -7.56
C GLN A 320 -26.77 19.12 -8.72
N PRO A 321 -26.58 19.46 -10.02
CA PRO A 321 -26.92 18.54 -11.10
C PRO A 321 -26.13 17.23 -11.09
N TYR A 322 -24.89 17.25 -10.64
CA TYR A 322 -24.02 16.06 -10.55
C TYR A 322 -24.32 15.22 -9.30
N ILE A 323 -24.77 15.88 -8.23
CA ILE A 323 -25.22 15.24 -7.00
C ILE A 323 -26.52 14.48 -7.26
N GLU A 324 -27.51 15.13 -7.91
CA GLU A 324 -28.79 14.51 -8.29
C GLU A 324 -28.61 13.34 -9.27
N ALA A 325 -27.61 13.43 -10.16
CA ALA A 325 -27.24 12.35 -11.05
C ALA A 325 -26.50 11.19 -10.34
N GLY A 326 -26.16 11.32 -9.06
CA GLY A 326 -25.41 10.34 -8.30
C GLY A 326 -23.91 10.25 -8.65
N PHE A 327 -23.41 11.14 -9.52
CA PHE A 327 -22.01 11.14 -9.96
C PHE A 327 -21.08 11.80 -8.93
N VAL A 328 -21.52 12.86 -8.26
CA VAL A 328 -20.79 13.54 -7.19
C VAL A 328 -21.45 13.28 -5.85
N GLU A 329 -20.65 13.12 -4.82
CA GLU A 329 -21.08 13.12 -3.42
C GLU A 329 -20.28 14.18 -2.67
N VAL A 330 -20.99 15.08 -2.00
CA VAL A 330 -20.38 16.15 -1.21
C VAL A 330 -20.56 15.85 0.26
N VAL A 331 -19.46 15.89 1.02
CA VAL A 331 -19.43 15.68 2.47
C VAL A 331 -18.85 16.92 3.13
N TYR A 332 -19.63 17.61 3.96
CA TYR A 332 -19.09 18.71 4.76
C TYR A 332 -18.02 18.18 5.71
N PHE A 333 -16.84 18.80 5.69
CA PHE A 333 -15.69 18.28 6.42
C PHE A 333 -14.78 19.39 6.99
N GLU A 334 -14.84 19.58 8.29
CA GLU A 334 -13.89 20.43 9.03
C GLU A 334 -12.72 19.60 9.51
N GLY A 335 -11.66 19.48 8.71
CA GLY A 335 -10.50 18.67 9.06
C GLY A 335 -9.32 18.88 8.13
N LEU A 336 -8.28 18.09 8.33
CA LEU A 336 -7.08 18.14 7.50
C LEU A 336 -7.27 17.32 6.22
N GLN A 337 -6.55 17.68 5.19
CA GLN A 337 -6.57 16.99 3.89
C GLN A 337 -6.27 15.49 4.02
N LYS A 338 -5.26 15.14 4.82
CA LYS A 338 -4.90 13.74 5.08
C LYS A 338 -6.06 12.96 5.72
N ASP A 339 -6.78 13.57 6.65
CA ASP A 339 -7.87 12.90 7.36
C ASP A 339 -9.08 12.68 6.43
N ALA A 340 -9.31 13.62 5.48
CA ALA A 340 -10.32 13.47 4.43
C ALA A 340 -9.96 12.32 3.48
N TYR A 341 -8.71 12.22 3.06
CA TYR A 341 -8.24 11.16 2.17
C TYR A 341 -8.29 9.78 2.84
N GLU A 342 -7.85 9.67 4.08
CA GLU A 342 -7.96 8.44 4.88
C GLU A 342 -9.41 8.02 5.07
N LYS A 343 -10.30 8.98 5.37
CA LYS A 343 -11.73 8.73 5.50
C LYS A 343 -12.32 8.23 4.19
N CYS A 344 -12.06 8.92 3.09
CA CYS A 344 -12.54 8.53 1.76
C CYS A 344 -12.08 7.11 1.40
N TYR A 345 -10.79 6.82 1.55
CA TYR A 345 -10.26 5.51 1.26
C TYR A 345 -10.91 4.41 2.12
N ARG A 346 -11.00 4.62 3.43
CA ARG A 346 -11.63 3.66 4.35
C ARG A 346 -13.08 3.39 4.02
N ASP A 347 -13.84 4.44 3.73
CA ASP A 347 -15.30 4.37 3.59
C ASP A 347 -15.72 3.82 2.21
N HIS A 348 -14.87 3.97 1.16
CA HIS A 348 -15.23 3.68 -0.23
C HIS A 348 -14.33 2.66 -0.96
N SER A 349 -13.24 2.20 -0.34
CA SER A 349 -12.34 1.23 -0.98
C SER A 349 -12.96 -0.15 -1.21
N GLY A 350 -14.15 -0.43 -0.68
CA GLY A 350 -14.92 -1.64 -0.99
C GLY A 350 -15.72 -1.58 -2.29
N ASP A 351 -16.00 -0.37 -2.80
CA ASP A 351 -16.92 -0.12 -3.91
C ASP A 351 -16.21 0.18 -5.24
N TYR A 352 -14.96 0.62 -5.18
CA TYR A 352 -14.16 1.07 -6.32
C TYR A 352 -12.85 0.29 -6.38
N GLU A 353 -12.31 0.13 -7.57
CA GLU A 353 -11.01 -0.52 -7.75
C GLU A 353 -9.85 0.43 -7.53
N TRP A 354 -10.01 1.66 -7.97
CA TRP A 354 -9.03 2.70 -7.79
C TRP A 354 -9.67 3.95 -7.20
N ILE A 355 -8.95 4.62 -6.31
CA ILE A 355 -9.31 5.95 -5.83
C ILE A 355 -8.13 6.88 -6.12
N GLY A 356 -8.37 7.90 -6.92
CA GLY A 356 -7.43 8.98 -7.19
C GLY A 356 -7.59 10.11 -6.18
N PHE A 357 -6.49 10.73 -5.75
CA PHE A 357 -6.49 11.81 -4.76
C PHE A 357 -5.92 13.07 -5.40
N PHE A 358 -6.79 13.99 -5.80
CA PHE A 358 -6.43 15.20 -6.56
C PHE A 358 -7.05 16.45 -6.00
N ASP A 359 -6.35 17.59 -6.16
CA ASP A 359 -6.84 18.90 -5.76
C ASP A 359 -7.66 19.54 -6.89
N PHE A 360 -8.50 20.56 -6.57
CA PHE A 360 -9.35 21.24 -7.56
C PHE A 360 -8.57 22.04 -8.63
N ASP A 361 -7.29 22.18 -8.47
CA ASP A 361 -6.39 22.80 -9.45
C ASP A 361 -5.48 21.79 -10.15
N GLU A 362 -5.85 20.49 -10.09
CA GLU A 362 -5.11 19.38 -10.71
C GLU A 362 -6.01 18.64 -11.71
N LEU A 363 -5.57 18.55 -12.97
CA LEU A 363 -6.27 17.84 -14.03
C LEU A 363 -5.37 16.76 -14.62
N VAL A 364 -5.77 15.49 -14.47
CA VAL A 364 -5.05 14.35 -15.05
C VAL A 364 -5.16 14.38 -16.57
N CYS A 365 -4.04 14.22 -17.26
CA CYS A 365 -3.95 14.12 -18.71
C CYS A 365 -3.34 12.76 -19.09
N ILE A 366 -4.00 12.04 -20.00
CA ILE A 366 -3.53 10.80 -20.60
C ILE A 366 -3.30 11.10 -22.08
N GLU A 367 -2.02 10.99 -22.51
CA GLU A 367 -1.59 11.51 -23.84
C GLU A 367 -2.11 10.68 -25.02
N ASP A 368 -2.30 9.38 -24.86
CA ASP A 368 -2.76 8.49 -25.94
C ASP A 368 -4.29 8.43 -26.09
N GLY A 369 -5.01 9.19 -25.27
CA GLY A 369 -6.47 9.33 -25.35
C GLY A 369 -7.25 8.12 -24.82
N ARG A 370 -6.59 7.15 -24.14
CA ARG A 370 -7.28 6.11 -23.39
C ARG A 370 -8.15 6.75 -22.31
N ASP A 371 -9.24 6.08 -21.95
CA ASP A 371 -9.97 6.44 -20.75
C ASP A 371 -9.20 5.99 -19.49
N ILE A 372 -9.70 6.37 -18.33
CA ILE A 372 -9.03 6.11 -17.05
C ILE A 372 -9.01 4.62 -16.69
N HIS A 373 -9.99 3.85 -17.14
CA HIS A 373 -10.08 2.41 -16.89
C HIS A 373 -8.98 1.68 -17.65
N ASP A 374 -8.92 1.88 -18.98
CA ASP A 374 -7.89 1.30 -19.85
C ASP A 374 -6.48 1.72 -19.42
N PHE A 375 -6.35 2.95 -18.86
CA PHE A 375 -5.07 3.42 -18.33
C PHE A 375 -4.68 2.66 -17.08
N LEU A 376 -5.57 2.54 -16.09
CA LEU A 376 -5.27 1.92 -14.80
C LEU A 376 -5.22 0.39 -14.85
N ASP A 377 -5.96 -0.24 -15.75
CA ASP A 377 -5.94 -1.70 -15.97
C ASP A 377 -4.56 -2.21 -16.43
N ALA A 378 -3.74 -1.33 -17.01
CA ALA A 378 -2.38 -1.67 -17.41
C ALA A 378 -1.41 -1.89 -16.23
N TYR A 379 -1.78 -1.51 -15.00
CA TYR A 379 -0.89 -1.57 -13.84
C TYR A 379 -1.26 -2.69 -12.88
N GLU A 380 -0.25 -3.45 -12.45
CA GLU A 380 -0.37 -4.40 -11.34
C GLU A 380 -0.02 -3.78 -9.97
N ALA A 381 0.50 -2.57 -9.98
CA ALA A 381 0.91 -1.83 -8.80
C ALA A 381 -0.26 -1.49 -7.86
N ASP A 382 0.06 -1.27 -6.59
CA ASP A 382 -0.89 -0.78 -5.58
C ASP A 382 -1.12 0.73 -5.71
N VAL A 383 -0.12 1.45 -6.21
CA VAL A 383 -0.13 2.91 -6.37
C VAL A 383 0.47 3.29 -7.72
N VAL A 384 -0.25 4.08 -8.49
CA VAL A 384 0.22 4.69 -9.73
C VAL A 384 0.37 6.19 -9.52
N SER A 385 1.61 6.69 -9.61
CA SER A 385 1.95 8.08 -9.35
C SER A 385 2.24 8.84 -10.63
N LEU A 386 1.61 10.03 -10.74
CA LEU A 386 1.73 10.94 -11.88
C LEU A 386 2.44 12.21 -11.45
N ASN A 387 3.45 12.65 -12.21
CA ASN A 387 4.13 13.91 -11.96
C ASN A 387 3.28 15.13 -12.31
N TRP A 388 3.52 16.24 -11.64
CA TRP A 388 2.97 17.53 -12.03
C TRP A 388 3.63 18.06 -13.32
N MET A 389 2.82 18.74 -14.10
CA MET A 389 3.24 19.76 -15.05
C MET A 389 2.67 21.08 -14.56
N THR A 390 3.48 21.88 -13.90
CA THR A 390 3.05 23.19 -13.38
C THR A 390 2.71 24.11 -14.54
N MET A 391 1.48 24.61 -14.54
CA MET A 391 1.00 25.54 -15.56
C MET A 391 1.32 26.98 -15.14
N THR A 392 1.81 27.76 -16.10
CA THR A 392 2.03 29.21 -15.91
C THR A 392 0.72 29.98 -16.05
N ASP A 393 0.73 31.26 -15.74
CA ASP A 393 -0.41 32.16 -15.99
C ASP A 393 -0.67 32.42 -17.49
N SER A 394 0.14 31.88 -18.39
CA SER A 394 0.08 32.07 -19.85
C SER A 394 0.01 33.56 -20.27
N GLY A 395 0.62 34.43 -19.47
CA GLY A 395 0.60 35.90 -19.70
C GLY A 395 -0.67 36.61 -19.22
N LEU A 396 -1.64 35.88 -18.66
CA LEU A 396 -2.88 36.45 -18.14
C LEU A 396 -2.66 37.11 -16.77
N THR A 397 -3.30 38.23 -16.56
CA THR A 397 -3.17 39.01 -15.31
C THR A 397 -4.45 38.94 -14.48
N HIS A 398 -5.60 38.95 -15.14
CA HIS A 398 -6.92 38.96 -14.54
C HIS A 398 -7.71 37.70 -14.82
N TYR A 399 -8.64 37.40 -13.91
CA TYR A 399 -9.59 36.31 -14.07
C TYR A 399 -10.53 36.58 -15.25
N ASP A 400 -10.83 35.55 -16.01
CA ASP A 400 -11.96 35.48 -16.92
C ASP A 400 -12.72 34.16 -16.77
N GLU A 401 -13.92 34.06 -17.30
CA GLU A 401 -14.85 32.93 -17.08
C GLU A 401 -14.53 31.69 -17.93
N ARG A 402 -13.51 31.75 -18.80
CA ARG A 402 -13.11 30.57 -19.59
C ARG A 402 -12.54 29.49 -18.68
N PRO A 403 -12.70 28.19 -19.03
CA PRO A 403 -12.09 27.08 -18.29
C PRO A 403 -10.59 27.24 -18.11
N MET A 404 -10.05 26.73 -17.01
CA MET A 404 -8.60 26.75 -16.72
C MET A 404 -7.77 26.16 -17.86
N ALA A 405 -8.26 25.06 -18.46
CA ALA A 405 -7.56 24.39 -19.57
C ALA A 405 -7.45 25.27 -20.83
N GLU A 406 -8.36 26.19 -21.04
CA GLU A 406 -8.35 27.15 -22.16
C GLU A 406 -7.53 28.40 -21.85
N ARG A 407 -7.51 28.85 -20.60
CA ARG A 407 -6.78 30.03 -20.15
C ARG A 407 -5.29 29.79 -20.01
N PHE A 408 -4.93 28.66 -19.39
CA PHE A 408 -3.55 28.34 -19.03
C PHE A 408 -3.03 27.23 -19.94
N THR A 409 -2.41 27.61 -21.04
CA THR A 409 -1.95 26.69 -22.09
C THR A 409 -0.45 26.41 -22.06
N GLN A 410 0.31 27.19 -21.26
CA GLN A 410 1.76 27.05 -21.16
C GLN A 410 2.16 26.32 -19.89
N GLY A 411 2.70 25.11 -20.06
CA GLY A 411 3.27 24.30 -18.98
C GLY A 411 4.78 24.47 -18.86
N THR A 412 5.32 24.18 -17.70
CA THR A 412 6.77 24.11 -17.46
C THR A 412 7.33 22.75 -17.93
N GLY A 413 8.62 22.70 -18.22
CA GLY A 413 9.30 21.48 -18.68
C GLY A 413 9.61 20.47 -17.57
N GLU A 414 10.09 19.29 -17.97
CA GLU A 414 10.50 18.21 -17.05
C GLU A 414 11.69 18.61 -16.14
N ASP A 415 12.45 19.61 -16.50
CA ASP A 415 13.57 20.17 -15.73
C ASP A 415 13.12 21.12 -14.61
N PHE A 416 11.83 21.47 -14.55
CA PHE A 416 11.31 22.34 -13.51
C PHE A 416 11.12 21.56 -12.19
N GLU A 417 11.86 21.92 -11.14
CA GLU A 417 11.99 21.15 -9.91
C GLU A 417 10.65 20.87 -9.21
N ILE A 418 9.70 21.80 -9.27
CA ILE A 418 8.36 21.63 -8.66
C ILE A 418 7.60 20.46 -9.31
N ASN A 419 7.86 20.15 -10.57
CA ASN A 419 7.21 19.04 -11.29
C ASN A 419 7.62 17.65 -10.78
N ARG A 420 8.62 17.56 -9.90
CA ARG A 420 8.97 16.32 -9.21
C ARG A 420 7.92 15.84 -8.23
N HIS A 421 7.00 16.71 -7.82
CA HIS A 421 5.86 16.29 -7.00
C HIS A 421 4.94 15.38 -7.81
N VAL A 422 4.30 14.46 -7.09
CA VAL A 422 3.35 13.51 -7.67
C VAL A 422 2.01 13.59 -6.94
N LYS A 423 0.98 13.10 -7.59
CA LYS A 423 -0.28 12.67 -6.98
C LYS A 423 -0.60 11.27 -7.50
N SER A 424 -1.48 10.56 -6.82
CA SER A 424 -1.56 9.12 -7.02
C SER A 424 -2.99 8.61 -7.15
N PHE A 425 -3.14 7.61 -8.00
CA PHE A 425 -4.23 6.64 -7.90
C PHE A 425 -3.78 5.53 -6.96
N VAL A 426 -4.65 5.16 -6.06
CA VAL A 426 -4.41 4.13 -5.04
C VAL A 426 -5.39 2.99 -5.26
N ARG A 427 -4.87 1.80 -5.43
CA ARG A 427 -5.69 0.59 -5.54
C ARG A 427 -6.40 0.36 -4.21
N SER A 428 -7.63 -0.06 -4.28
CA SER A 428 -8.47 -0.30 -3.10
C SER A 428 -8.17 -1.63 -2.39
N GLY A 429 -8.72 -1.84 -1.20
CA GLY A 429 -8.55 -3.08 -0.45
C GLY A 429 -7.18 -3.26 0.21
N ILE A 430 -6.33 -2.22 0.22
CA ILE A 430 -5.04 -2.24 0.90
C ILE A 430 -5.25 -1.83 2.35
N ASN A 431 -4.81 -2.68 3.27
CA ASN A 431 -4.96 -2.40 4.70
C ASN A 431 -3.86 -1.47 5.22
N GLY A 432 -4.24 -0.63 6.20
CA GLY A 432 -3.30 0.27 6.86
C GLY A 432 -2.87 1.45 6.01
N ILE A 433 -3.62 1.79 4.95
CA ILE A 433 -3.41 3.02 4.20
C ILE A 433 -3.58 4.22 5.15
N SER A 434 -2.60 5.09 5.11
CA SER A 434 -2.59 6.39 5.76
C SER A 434 -1.99 7.45 4.83
N PHE A 435 -2.23 8.71 5.14
CA PHE A 435 -1.69 9.83 4.38
C PHE A 435 -0.89 10.76 5.30
N ASN A 436 0.41 10.49 5.45
CA ASN A 436 1.31 11.42 6.12
C ASN A 436 1.52 12.69 5.29
N ASP A 437 1.45 12.53 3.97
CA ASP A 437 1.54 13.56 2.95
C ASP A 437 0.42 13.37 1.91
N PRO A 438 -0.25 14.44 1.41
CA PRO A 438 -1.36 14.31 0.47
C PRO A 438 -0.95 13.88 -0.95
N HIS A 439 0.32 13.70 -1.22
CA HIS A 439 0.83 13.35 -2.55
C HIS A 439 0.92 11.85 -2.80
N ILE A 440 1.28 11.10 -1.77
CA ILE A 440 1.43 9.65 -1.87
C ILE A 440 0.94 8.97 -0.58
N PRO A 441 0.20 7.86 -0.68
CA PRO A 441 -0.22 7.11 0.50
C PRO A 441 0.98 6.42 1.15
N ASN A 442 0.81 6.07 2.41
CA ASN A 442 1.74 5.25 3.17
C ASN A 442 1.05 3.99 3.69
N ALA A 443 1.70 2.86 3.52
CA ALA A 443 1.34 1.59 4.16
C ALA A 443 2.60 0.72 4.28
N PRO A 444 2.60 -0.30 5.14
CA PRO A 444 3.79 -1.12 5.41
C PRO A 444 4.38 -1.79 4.18
N VAL A 445 3.54 -2.13 3.20
CA VAL A 445 3.97 -2.74 1.94
C VAL A 445 3.11 -2.17 0.82
N LEU A 446 3.70 -1.31 -0.01
CA LEU A 446 3.07 -0.78 -1.22
C LEU A 446 4.00 -0.96 -2.41
N GLN A 447 3.44 -1.47 -3.51
CA GLN A 447 4.10 -1.45 -4.80
C GLN A 447 3.71 -0.15 -5.51
N CYS A 448 4.61 0.82 -5.51
CA CYS A 448 4.41 2.09 -6.18
C CYS A 448 5.11 2.09 -7.54
N GLU A 449 4.40 2.50 -8.59
CA GLU A 449 4.93 2.66 -9.93
C GLU A 449 4.67 4.06 -10.46
N ASN A 450 5.56 4.51 -11.35
CA ASN A 450 5.31 5.67 -12.19
C ASN A 450 4.55 5.27 -13.47
N VAL A 451 4.25 6.24 -14.31
CA VAL A 451 3.51 6.02 -15.57
C VAL A 451 4.25 5.21 -16.63
N LEU A 452 5.52 4.86 -16.42
CA LEU A 452 6.33 4.00 -17.28
C LEU A 452 6.52 2.58 -16.71
N HIS A 453 5.71 2.18 -15.72
CA HIS A 453 5.84 0.90 -14.99
C HIS A 453 7.19 0.72 -14.27
N GLU A 454 7.89 1.83 -13.98
CA GLU A 454 9.11 1.78 -13.17
C GLU A 454 8.72 1.86 -11.69
N ARG A 455 9.29 1.00 -10.84
CA ARG A 455 9.08 1.09 -9.38
C ARG A 455 9.68 2.38 -8.83
N ILE A 456 8.96 3.01 -7.92
CA ILE A 456 9.34 4.26 -7.27
C ILE A 456 9.25 4.15 -5.74
N GLU A 457 9.97 5.02 -5.06
CA GLU A 457 9.90 5.15 -3.60
C GLU A 457 8.58 5.81 -3.16
N GLN A 458 8.14 5.50 -1.95
CA GLN A 458 6.96 6.13 -1.31
C GLN A 458 7.29 7.54 -0.78
N ILE A 459 7.69 8.43 -1.67
CA ILE A 459 8.02 9.81 -1.34
C ILE A 459 7.26 10.79 -2.24
N PRO A 460 6.85 11.96 -1.72
CA PRO A 460 6.04 12.93 -2.47
C PRO A 460 6.79 13.63 -3.61
N VAL A 461 8.11 13.66 -3.57
CA VAL A 461 8.99 14.35 -4.52
C VAL A 461 9.91 13.34 -5.18
N GLN A 462 9.57 12.90 -6.38
CA GLN A 462 10.31 11.89 -7.11
C GLN A 462 11.60 12.42 -7.74
N PRO A 463 12.65 11.61 -7.89
CA PRO A 463 13.91 12.05 -8.51
C PRO A 463 13.75 12.37 -10.01
N LYS A 464 12.79 11.77 -10.69
CA LYS A 464 12.54 11.89 -12.13
C LYS A 464 11.18 12.50 -12.39
N VAL A 465 11.09 13.39 -13.36
CA VAL A 465 9.83 13.93 -13.89
C VAL A 465 9.50 13.24 -15.21
N ILE A 466 8.24 12.86 -15.39
CA ILE A 466 7.76 12.16 -16.58
C ILE A 466 6.46 12.83 -17.03
N HIS A 467 6.46 13.45 -18.22
CA HIS A 467 5.29 14.01 -18.87
C HIS A 467 4.83 13.19 -20.09
N LYS A 468 5.35 11.97 -20.21
CA LYS A 468 4.93 11.00 -21.24
C LYS A 468 3.89 10.08 -20.65
N VAL A 469 3.02 9.53 -21.48
CA VAL A 469 1.92 8.62 -21.11
C VAL A 469 0.81 9.33 -20.32
N ALA A 470 1.10 9.76 -19.09
CA ALA A 470 0.15 10.54 -18.29
C ALA A 470 0.88 11.47 -17.30
N TYR A 471 0.25 12.57 -16.97
CA TYR A 471 0.75 13.58 -16.03
C TYR A 471 -0.41 14.44 -15.51
N ILE A 472 -0.13 15.35 -14.59
CA ILE A 472 -1.13 16.22 -13.99
C ILE A 472 -0.84 17.68 -14.39
N LYS A 473 -1.76 18.33 -15.08
CA LYS A 473 -1.71 19.79 -15.23
C LYS A 473 -2.10 20.44 -13.92
N HIS A 474 -1.12 21.09 -13.28
CA HIS A 474 -1.30 21.72 -11.98
C HIS A 474 -1.39 23.24 -12.14
N TYR A 475 -2.60 23.76 -11.99
CA TYR A 475 -2.94 25.19 -12.13
C TYR A 475 -2.76 25.94 -10.79
N ASN A 476 -1.61 25.78 -10.18
CA ASN A 476 -1.36 26.23 -8.81
C ASN A 476 -1.49 27.75 -8.66
N THR A 477 -0.87 28.53 -9.55
CA THR A 477 -0.82 30.01 -9.42
C THR A 477 -2.01 30.71 -10.07
N LYS A 478 -2.49 30.21 -11.21
CA LYS A 478 -3.50 30.87 -12.03
C LYS A 478 -3.07 32.32 -12.38
N THR A 479 -3.98 33.29 -12.45
CA THR A 479 -3.63 34.69 -12.69
C THR A 479 -3.15 35.41 -11.42
N ALA A 480 -2.50 36.56 -11.57
CA ALA A 480 -2.09 37.40 -10.44
C ALA A 480 -3.26 37.81 -9.57
N GLU A 481 -4.41 38.13 -10.17
CA GLU A 481 -5.64 38.47 -9.45
C GLU A 481 -6.18 37.28 -8.63
N GLU A 482 -6.27 36.09 -9.24
CA GLU A 482 -6.72 34.86 -8.55
C GLU A 482 -5.75 34.51 -7.42
N TRP A 483 -4.45 34.66 -7.65
CA TRP A 483 -3.44 34.45 -6.60
C TRP A 483 -3.64 35.39 -5.41
N ALA A 484 -3.77 36.68 -5.67
CA ALA A 484 -3.94 37.71 -4.63
C ALA A 484 -5.28 37.59 -3.86
N THR A 485 -6.35 37.23 -4.57
CA THR A 485 -7.71 37.23 -3.98
C THR A 485 -8.09 35.92 -3.35
N LEU A 486 -7.54 34.78 -3.81
CA LEU A 486 -7.86 33.44 -3.32
C LEU A 486 -6.69 32.79 -2.58
N LYS A 487 -5.59 32.47 -3.29
CA LYS A 487 -4.51 31.63 -2.74
C LYS A 487 -3.75 32.29 -1.59
N MET A 488 -3.47 33.60 -1.67
CA MET A 488 -2.80 34.33 -0.60
C MET A 488 -3.67 34.56 0.63
N ARG A 489 -4.99 34.46 0.51
CA ARG A 489 -5.94 34.77 1.59
C ARG A 489 -6.47 33.55 2.32
N ARG A 490 -6.43 32.38 1.70
CA ARG A 490 -6.96 31.17 2.32
C ARG A 490 -5.89 30.40 3.09
N LEU A 491 -6.31 29.75 4.17
CA LEU A 491 -5.52 28.75 4.83
C LEU A 491 -5.64 27.43 4.08
N SER A 492 -4.54 26.66 4.02
CA SER A 492 -4.57 25.32 3.47
C SER A 492 -5.16 24.33 4.47
N PRO A 493 -5.92 23.30 4.04
CA PRO A 493 -6.36 22.21 4.89
C PRO A 493 -5.23 21.27 5.34
N CYS A 494 -3.96 21.54 4.96
CA CYS A 494 -2.78 20.80 5.42
C CYS A 494 -2.38 21.05 6.89
N GLY A 495 -3.02 22.00 7.57
CA GLY A 495 -2.86 22.27 9.00
C GLY A 495 -2.04 23.51 9.35
N ASP A 496 -2.04 23.86 10.65
CA ASP A 496 -1.44 25.09 11.15
C ASP A 496 0.08 25.16 11.01
N GLU A 497 0.76 24.03 11.14
CA GLU A 497 2.21 23.94 10.96
C GLU A 497 2.59 24.24 9.51
N TYR A 498 1.94 23.58 8.56
CA TYR A 498 2.08 23.85 7.14
C TYR A 498 1.74 25.32 6.82
N ASN A 499 0.65 25.86 7.34
CA ASN A 499 0.26 27.26 7.11
C ASN A 499 1.26 28.27 7.71
N ARG A 500 1.96 27.93 8.79
CA ARG A 500 3.03 28.75 9.37
C ARG A 500 4.31 28.73 8.55
N GLU A 501 4.65 27.55 8.02
CA GLU A 501 5.85 27.36 7.18
C GLU A 501 5.61 27.87 5.76
N MET A 502 4.42 27.64 5.21
CA MET A 502 3.98 28.12 3.90
C MET A 502 3.57 29.61 3.91
N LYS A 503 4.34 30.45 4.57
CA LYS A 503 4.51 31.87 4.14
C LYS A 503 4.83 31.96 2.63
N ALA A 504 4.93 30.87 1.96
CA ALA A 504 5.29 30.63 0.58
C ALA A 504 4.15 30.78 -0.44
N ARG A 505 2.91 30.92 -0.01
CA ARG A 505 1.88 31.51 -0.90
C ARG A 505 2.08 33.02 -0.96
N ASN A 506 3.33 33.39 -1.25
CA ASN A 506 3.79 34.76 -1.32
C ASN A 506 4.07 35.13 -2.77
N VAL A 507 4.41 36.38 -2.96
CA VAL A 507 4.70 36.97 -4.26
C VAL A 507 5.91 36.33 -4.95
N ASP A 508 6.91 35.94 -4.19
CA ASP A 508 8.13 35.33 -4.75
C ASP A 508 7.85 33.94 -5.33
N TYR A 509 6.99 33.14 -4.69
CA TYR A 509 6.54 31.87 -5.23
C TYR A 509 5.78 32.07 -6.56
N PHE A 510 4.85 33.04 -6.61
CA PHE A 510 4.14 33.33 -7.85
C PHE A 510 5.10 33.65 -9.01
N PHE A 511 6.10 34.50 -8.75
CA PHE A 511 7.09 34.89 -9.76
C PHE A 511 8.21 33.85 -9.98
N SER A 512 8.27 32.78 -9.23
CA SER A 512 9.13 31.65 -9.54
C SER A 512 8.58 30.79 -10.70
N ILE A 513 7.28 30.92 -10.97
CA ILE A 513 6.56 30.18 -12.01
C ILE A 513 6.19 31.10 -13.18
N ASN A 514 5.86 32.36 -12.90
CA ASN A 514 5.29 33.29 -13.86
C ASN A 514 6.21 34.47 -14.15
N GLU A 515 6.07 35.02 -15.36
CA GLU A 515 6.81 36.22 -15.75
C GLU A 515 6.41 37.43 -14.87
N ARG A 516 7.44 38.17 -14.43
CA ARG A 516 7.29 39.37 -13.63
C ARG A 516 7.00 40.58 -14.53
N THR A 517 5.81 41.17 -14.40
CA THR A 517 5.42 42.39 -15.11
C THR A 517 4.97 43.49 -14.13
N PRO A 518 5.06 44.80 -14.48
CA PRO A 518 4.61 45.87 -13.59
C PRO A 518 3.14 45.75 -13.15
N GLU A 519 2.25 45.33 -14.03
CA GLU A 519 0.86 45.12 -13.75
C GLU A 519 0.64 44.00 -12.70
N LYS A 520 1.32 42.86 -12.85
CA LYS A 520 1.27 41.76 -11.88
C LYS A 520 1.86 42.19 -10.52
N GLU A 521 2.94 42.99 -10.52
CA GLU A 521 3.51 43.55 -9.29
C GLU A 521 2.51 44.45 -8.56
N GLU A 522 1.77 45.28 -9.29
CA GLU A 522 0.75 46.19 -8.74
C GLU A 522 -0.38 45.37 -8.09
N ILE A 523 -0.93 44.37 -8.78
CA ILE A 523 -2.01 43.52 -8.29
C ILE A 523 -1.57 42.75 -7.03
N LEU A 524 -0.32 42.24 -7.02
CA LEU A 524 0.25 41.49 -5.90
C LEU A 524 0.77 42.39 -4.77
N GLY A 525 0.62 43.72 -4.89
CA GLY A 525 1.00 44.69 -3.86
C GLY A 525 2.51 44.81 -3.63
N VAL A 526 3.31 44.51 -4.67
CA VAL A 526 4.77 44.68 -4.62
C VAL A 526 5.11 46.17 -4.62
N LYS A 527 5.75 46.63 -3.57
CA LYS A 527 6.21 48.03 -3.53
C LYS A 527 7.31 48.23 -4.56
N PRO A 528 7.19 49.23 -5.46
CA PRO A 528 8.23 49.52 -6.44
C PRO A 528 9.57 49.76 -5.72
N LYS A 529 10.63 49.06 -6.15
CA LYS A 529 11.96 49.33 -5.65
C LYS A 529 12.28 50.79 -5.91
N LYS A 530 12.52 51.58 -4.83
CA LYS A 530 12.99 52.94 -4.97
C LYS A 530 14.21 52.94 -5.88
N ALA A 531 14.12 53.61 -7.02
CA ALA A 531 15.22 53.77 -7.96
C ALA A 531 16.45 54.22 -7.18
N SER A 532 17.50 53.44 -7.18
CA SER A 532 18.77 53.83 -6.58
C SER A 532 19.26 55.05 -7.35
N LYS A 533 19.37 56.20 -6.68
CA LYS A 533 19.97 57.38 -7.28
C LYS A 533 21.33 57.01 -7.90
N PRO A 534 21.60 57.40 -9.15
CA PRO A 534 22.90 57.10 -9.75
C PRO A 534 23.99 57.71 -8.86
N LYS A 535 24.99 56.90 -8.46
CA LYS A 535 26.14 57.37 -7.73
C LYS A 535 26.87 58.34 -8.64
N THR A 536 26.77 59.63 -8.31
CA THR A 536 27.60 60.67 -8.93
C THR A 536 29.04 60.42 -8.59
N THR A 537 29.82 59.95 -9.55
CA THR A 537 31.28 59.84 -9.49
C THR A 537 31.84 61.24 -9.38
N LYS A 538 32.29 61.65 -8.17
CA LYS A 538 33.12 62.84 -7.99
C LYS A 538 34.44 62.61 -8.75
N ARG A 539 34.62 63.33 -9.86
CA ARG A 539 35.92 63.47 -10.51
C ARG A 539 36.85 64.22 -9.55
N THR A 540 37.80 63.54 -8.96
CA THR A 540 38.90 64.18 -8.29
C THR A 540 39.88 64.70 -9.36
N ASN A 541 39.94 66.02 -9.52
CA ASN A 541 40.98 66.71 -10.23
C ASN A 541 42.29 66.62 -9.39
N SER A 542 43.22 65.79 -9.81
CA SER A 542 44.59 65.89 -9.34
C SER A 542 45.30 67.04 -10.10
N LYS A 543 45.56 68.15 -9.46
CA LYS A 543 46.59 69.11 -9.90
C LYS A 543 47.97 68.55 -9.59
N LYS A 544 48.75 68.50 -10.62
CA LYS A 544 50.22 68.37 -10.50
C LYS A 544 50.81 69.65 -9.90
N GLU A 545 51.66 69.49 -8.89
CA GLU A 545 53.00 70.13 -8.81
C GLU A 545 53.98 69.13 -8.18
#